data_5ae265b8835f952de28558bab70e84eb
#
_entry.id   5ae265b8835f952de28558bab70e84eb
#
_cell.length_a   1.000
_cell.length_b   1.000
_cell.length_c   1.000
_cell.angle_alpha   90.00
_cell.angle_beta   90.00
_cell.angle_gamma   90.00
#
_symmetry.space_group_name_H-M   'P 1'
#
loop_
_entity.id
_entity.type
_entity.pdbx_description
1 polymer ?
#
loop_
_entity_poly.entity_id
_entity_poly.type
_entity_poly.pdbx_seq_one_letter_code
_entity_poly.pdbx_strand_id
1 'polypeptide(L)'
;MPIGLLVYPVLLLGVGLVLLALERRQVVEWQTLTGAGLFAAALLGAAIWVRWRLPQADPLILPVAATLAGLGQLMTSRLEPSLGPRQGIWVLAGLAALVGVTLLASPSQLRRYKYTWATLGLGLLLLTMVFGSDPNGSGARLWLVVGPLNFQPMELVKLLLVVFLAAYLEEYRELLALAGRRV
;
A
#
# COMPACT_ATOMS: atom_id res chain seq x y z
N MET A 1 6.34 16.22 -10.55
CA MET A 1 6.87 14.86 -10.36
C MET A 1 7.67 14.50 -11.61
N PRO A 2 8.97 14.18 -11.53
CA PRO A 2 9.74 13.73 -12.69
C PRO A 2 9.32 12.30 -13.04
N ILE A 3 8.59 12.16 -14.15
CA ILE A 3 8.12 10.86 -14.66
C ILE A 3 9.29 9.88 -14.86
N GLY A 4 10.50 10.41 -15.11
CA GLY A 4 11.72 9.59 -15.24
C GLY A 4 12.04 8.72 -14.01
N LEU A 5 11.63 9.13 -12.80
CA LEU A 5 11.83 8.29 -11.60
C LEU A 5 10.97 7.02 -11.58
N LEU A 6 9.88 6.98 -12.35
CA LEU A 6 9.03 5.79 -12.47
C LEU A 6 9.64 4.72 -13.38
N VAL A 7 10.64 5.08 -14.17
CA VAL A 7 11.35 4.12 -15.02
C VAL A 7 12.09 3.09 -14.16
N TYR A 8 12.65 3.49 -13.01
CA TYR A 8 13.40 2.59 -12.14
C TYR A 8 12.58 1.41 -11.60
N PRO A 9 11.41 1.60 -10.94
CA PRO A 9 10.61 0.46 -10.47
C PRO A 9 10.09 -0.43 -11.60
N VAL A 10 9.80 0.14 -12.78
CA VAL A 10 9.36 -0.64 -13.95
C VAL A 10 10.51 -1.49 -14.49
N LEU A 11 11.69 -0.91 -14.65
CA LEU A 11 12.89 -1.65 -15.09
C LEU A 11 13.28 -2.71 -14.07
N LEU A 12 13.28 -2.38 -12.78
CA LEU A 12 13.61 -3.32 -11.70
C LEU A 12 12.69 -4.55 -11.76
N LEU A 13 11.37 -4.35 -11.88
CA LEU A 13 10.43 -5.45 -11.97
C LEU A 13 10.60 -6.22 -13.28
N GLY A 14 10.67 -5.55 -14.42
CA GLY A 14 10.78 -6.18 -15.73
C GLY A 14 12.07 -7.01 -15.88
N VAL A 15 13.22 -6.40 -15.59
CA VAL A 15 14.52 -7.09 -15.64
C VAL A 15 14.58 -8.21 -14.61
N GLY A 16 14.09 -7.98 -13.38
CA GLY A 16 14.06 -8.98 -12.33
C GLY A 16 13.24 -10.22 -12.70
N LEU A 17 12.06 -10.04 -13.30
CA LEU A 17 11.24 -11.16 -13.77
C LEU A 17 11.90 -11.94 -14.92
N VAL A 18 12.55 -11.25 -15.85
CA VAL A 18 13.32 -11.89 -16.93
C VAL A 18 14.47 -12.72 -16.36
N LEU A 19 15.25 -12.16 -15.41
CA LEU A 19 16.34 -12.88 -14.76
C LEU A 19 15.85 -14.12 -14.00
N LEU A 20 14.70 -14.03 -13.29
CA LEU A 20 14.09 -15.18 -12.63
C LEU A 20 13.66 -16.28 -13.62
N ALA A 21 13.10 -15.89 -14.78
CA ALA A 21 12.73 -16.85 -15.82
C ALA A 21 13.96 -17.55 -16.38
N LEU A 22 15.06 -16.82 -16.63
CA LEU A 22 16.33 -17.40 -17.11
C LEU A 22 16.96 -18.34 -16.08
N GLU A 23 16.97 -17.96 -14.77
CA GLU A 23 17.48 -18.81 -13.68
C GLU A 23 16.75 -20.16 -13.64
N ARG A 24 15.44 -20.16 -13.86
CA ARG A 24 14.61 -21.36 -13.86
C ARG A 24 14.65 -22.15 -15.17
N ARG A 25 15.42 -21.71 -16.15
CA ARG A 25 15.43 -22.26 -17.53
C ARG A 25 14.03 -22.34 -18.16
N GLN A 26 13.13 -21.46 -17.74
CA GLN A 26 11.80 -21.35 -18.28
C GLN A 26 11.80 -20.34 -19.44
N VAL A 27 11.02 -20.62 -20.46
CA VAL A 27 10.75 -19.61 -21.50
C VAL A 27 10.00 -18.45 -20.83
N VAL A 28 10.40 -17.23 -21.15
CA VAL A 28 9.67 -16.03 -20.66
C VAL A 28 8.26 -16.07 -21.24
N GLU A 29 7.31 -16.52 -20.42
CA GLU A 29 5.92 -16.64 -20.85
C GLU A 29 5.29 -15.27 -21.05
N TRP A 30 4.36 -15.17 -22.00
CA TRP A 30 3.57 -13.96 -22.23
C TRP A 30 2.87 -13.45 -20.97
N GLN A 31 2.49 -14.33 -20.06
CA GLN A 31 1.89 -13.99 -18.78
C GLN A 31 2.83 -13.15 -17.91
N THR A 32 4.12 -13.43 -17.91
CA THR A 32 5.14 -12.66 -17.19
C THR A 32 5.29 -11.26 -17.75
N LEU A 33 5.34 -11.14 -19.08
CA LEU A 33 5.45 -9.85 -19.76
C LEU A 33 4.17 -9.02 -19.62
N THR A 34 3.00 -9.63 -19.73
CA THR A 34 1.72 -8.94 -19.53
C THR A 34 1.56 -8.44 -18.09
N GLY A 35 2.00 -9.22 -17.10
CA GLY A 35 2.00 -8.80 -15.69
C GLY A 35 2.88 -7.56 -15.45
N ALA A 36 4.10 -7.55 -15.99
CA ALA A 36 5.00 -6.40 -15.91
C ALA A 36 4.43 -5.18 -16.67
N GLY A 37 3.82 -5.41 -17.82
CA GLY A 37 3.17 -4.37 -18.61
C GLY A 37 1.97 -3.74 -17.89
N LEU A 38 1.12 -4.56 -17.27
CA LEU A 38 -0.01 -4.09 -16.46
C LEU A 38 0.46 -3.29 -15.23
N PHE A 39 1.50 -3.75 -14.54
CA PHE A 39 2.11 -3.00 -13.45
C PHE A 39 2.60 -1.63 -13.92
N ALA A 40 3.34 -1.57 -15.03
CA ALA A 40 3.84 -0.33 -15.60
C ALA A 40 2.71 0.60 -16.01
N ALA A 41 1.69 0.11 -16.69
CA ALA A 41 0.52 0.88 -17.13
C ALA A 41 -0.27 1.43 -15.93
N ALA A 42 -0.52 0.61 -14.91
CA ALA A 42 -1.22 1.02 -13.69
C ALA A 42 -0.42 2.07 -12.91
N LEU A 43 0.91 1.89 -12.80
CA LEU A 43 1.80 2.85 -12.15
C LEU A 43 1.82 4.20 -12.88
N LEU A 44 1.91 4.19 -14.21
CA LEU A 44 1.85 5.41 -15.03
C LEU A 44 0.48 6.09 -14.88
N GLY A 45 -0.60 5.34 -14.93
CA GLY A 45 -1.95 5.86 -14.70
C GLY A 45 -2.09 6.52 -13.33
N ALA A 46 -1.63 5.85 -12.27
CA ALA A 46 -1.62 6.39 -10.92
C ALA A 46 -0.74 7.66 -10.81
N ALA A 47 0.41 7.68 -11.48
CA ALA A 47 1.31 8.84 -11.47
C ALA A 47 0.70 10.05 -12.19
N ILE A 48 0.08 9.84 -13.33
CA ILE A 48 -0.64 10.89 -14.08
C ILE A 48 -1.78 11.44 -13.20
N TRP A 49 -2.54 10.53 -12.57
CA TRP A 49 -3.63 10.87 -11.67
C TRP A 49 -3.15 11.72 -10.49
N VAL A 50 -2.13 11.25 -9.74
CA VAL A 50 -1.56 11.96 -8.59
C VAL A 50 -1.03 13.33 -8.99
N ARG A 51 -0.34 13.42 -10.14
CA ARG A 51 0.16 14.71 -10.65
C ARG A 51 -0.96 15.70 -10.95
N TRP A 52 -2.07 15.20 -11.50
CA TRP A 52 -3.22 16.04 -11.84
C TRP A 52 -4.03 16.45 -10.61
N ARG A 53 -4.26 15.52 -9.69
CA ARG A 53 -5.12 15.74 -8.52
C ARG A 53 -4.39 16.37 -7.35
N LEU A 54 -3.12 16.05 -7.16
CA LEU A 54 -2.28 16.45 -6.04
C LEU A 54 -0.96 17.05 -6.52
N PRO A 55 -0.96 18.24 -7.16
CA PRO A 55 0.24 18.83 -7.76
C PRO A 55 1.34 19.14 -6.73
N GLN A 56 0.99 19.31 -5.46
CA GLN A 56 1.91 19.59 -4.35
C GLN A 56 2.39 18.31 -3.62
N ALA A 57 1.97 17.12 -4.07
CA ALA A 57 2.45 15.87 -3.46
C ALA A 57 3.96 15.71 -3.68
N ASP A 58 4.63 15.14 -2.68
CA ASP A 58 6.04 14.82 -2.77
C ASP A 58 6.30 13.88 -3.97
N PRO A 59 7.20 14.25 -4.88
CA PRO A 59 7.47 13.50 -6.09
C PRO A 59 8.12 12.12 -5.84
N LEU A 60 8.68 11.88 -4.66
CA LEU A 60 9.41 10.64 -4.33
C LEU A 60 8.51 9.54 -3.76
N ILE A 61 7.38 9.88 -3.15
CA ILE A 61 6.53 8.90 -2.46
C ILE A 61 6.10 7.77 -3.39
N LEU A 62 5.55 8.10 -4.56
CA LEU A 62 5.05 7.09 -5.48
C LEU A 62 6.15 6.23 -6.10
N PRO A 63 7.30 6.76 -6.58
CA PRO A 63 8.41 5.94 -7.05
C PRO A 63 8.99 5.02 -5.99
N VAL A 64 9.15 5.49 -4.75
CA VAL A 64 9.64 4.67 -3.65
C VAL A 64 8.65 3.54 -3.32
N ALA A 65 7.36 3.85 -3.19
CA ALA A 65 6.33 2.84 -2.96
C ALA A 65 6.27 1.82 -4.10
N ALA A 66 6.39 2.26 -5.35
CA ALA A 66 6.41 1.39 -6.52
C ALA A 66 7.66 0.49 -6.55
N THR A 67 8.82 1.01 -6.15
CA THR A 67 10.06 0.21 -6.05
C THR A 67 9.93 -0.88 -4.99
N LEU A 68 9.39 -0.54 -3.82
CA LEU A 68 9.14 -1.51 -2.75
C LEU A 68 8.12 -2.57 -3.17
N ALA A 69 7.03 -2.17 -3.85
CA ALA A 69 6.05 -3.10 -4.40
C ALA A 69 6.65 -4.02 -5.47
N GLY A 70 7.52 -3.49 -6.35
CA GLY A 70 8.24 -4.27 -7.36
C GLY A 70 9.19 -5.28 -6.73
N LEU A 71 9.95 -4.89 -5.69
CA LEU A 71 10.81 -5.80 -4.93
C LEU A 71 9.99 -6.90 -4.24
N GLY A 72 8.87 -6.52 -3.59
CA GLY A 72 7.94 -7.48 -2.99
C GLY A 72 7.40 -8.48 -4.00
N GLN A 73 7.02 -8.01 -5.20
CA GLN A 73 6.56 -8.85 -6.30
C GLN A 73 7.64 -9.85 -6.75
N LEU A 74 8.90 -9.38 -6.90
CA LEU A 74 10.02 -10.24 -7.28
C LEU A 74 10.32 -11.29 -6.23
N MET A 75 10.36 -10.90 -4.96
CA MET A 75 10.61 -11.84 -3.85
C MET A 75 9.51 -12.89 -3.74
N THR A 76 8.25 -12.49 -3.82
CA THR A 76 7.12 -13.43 -3.81
C THR A 76 7.20 -14.38 -4.99
N SER A 77 7.45 -13.88 -6.20
CA SER A 77 7.58 -14.72 -7.40
C SER A 77 8.78 -15.66 -7.35
N ARG A 78 9.86 -15.28 -6.65
CA ARG A 78 11.05 -16.10 -6.46
C ARG A 78 10.81 -17.24 -5.47
N LEU A 79 10.25 -16.92 -4.31
CA LEU A 79 10.07 -17.86 -3.20
C LEU A 79 8.91 -18.82 -3.46
N GLU A 80 7.80 -18.32 -3.95
CA GLU A 80 6.58 -19.08 -4.22
C GLU A 80 5.90 -18.59 -5.51
N PRO A 81 6.23 -19.18 -6.66
CA PRO A 81 5.73 -18.72 -7.96
C PRO A 81 4.22 -18.72 -8.08
N SER A 82 3.53 -19.64 -7.39
CA SER A 82 2.07 -19.73 -7.38
C SER A 82 1.40 -18.48 -6.81
N LEU A 83 2.08 -17.74 -5.93
CA LEU A 83 1.60 -16.52 -5.29
C LEU A 83 1.91 -15.25 -6.11
N GLY A 84 2.82 -15.32 -7.09
CA GLY A 84 3.21 -14.18 -7.91
C GLY A 84 2.03 -13.43 -8.55
N PRO A 85 1.14 -14.10 -9.28
CA PRO A 85 -0.04 -13.48 -9.89
C PRO A 85 -0.98 -12.86 -8.85
N ARG A 86 -1.18 -13.52 -7.71
CA ARG A 86 -2.01 -13.02 -6.62
C ARG A 86 -1.44 -11.76 -5.99
N GLN A 87 -0.12 -11.69 -5.83
CA GLN A 87 0.56 -10.49 -5.36
C GLN A 87 0.38 -9.32 -6.33
N GLY A 88 0.47 -9.57 -7.64
CA GLY A 88 0.21 -8.57 -8.67
C GLY A 88 -1.20 -7.96 -8.57
N ILE A 89 -2.22 -8.79 -8.34
CA ILE A 89 -3.60 -8.33 -8.11
C ILE A 89 -3.67 -7.39 -6.88
N TRP A 90 -3.00 -7.73 -5.79
CA TRP A 90 -2.98 -6.88 -4.59
C TRP A 90 -2.26 -5.55 -4.82
N VAL A 91 -1.20 -5.53 -5.61
CA VAL A 91 -0.52 -4.28 -6.00
C VAL A 91 -1.45 -3.39 -6.84
N LEU A 92 -2.16 -3.97 -7.81
CA LEU A 92 -3.17 -3.24 -8.59
C LEU A 92 -4.31 -2.72 -7.72
N ALA A 93 -4.80 -3.53 -6.78
CA ALA A 93 -5.81 -3.12 -5.82
C ALA A 93 -5.32 -1.95 -4.93
N GLY A 94 -4.05 -1.97 -4.51
CA GLY A 94 -3.42 -0.88 -3.77
C GLY A 94 -3.35 0.42 -4.57
N LEU A 95 -2.98 0.35 -5.86
CA LEU A 95 -2.98 1.52 -6.76
C LEU A 95 -4.40 2.04 -6.99
N ALA A 96 -5.38 1.17 -7.17
CA ALA A 96 -6.79 1.55 -7.28
C ALA A 96 -7.31 2.20 -5.99
N ALA A 97 -6.93 1.68 -4.82
CA ALA A 97 -7.25 2.28 -3.54
C ALA A 97 -6.62 3.68 -3.38
N LEU A 98 -5.37 3.87 -3.81
CA LEU A 98 -4.71 5.19 -3.84
C LEU A 98 -5.55 6.19 -4.64
N VAL A 99 -5.95 5.83 -5.86
CA VAL A 99 -6.81 6.67 -6.71
C VAL A 99 -8.16 6.92 -6.01
N GLY A 100 -8.80 5.88 -5.49
CA GLY A 100 -10.10 5.97 -4.80
C GLY A 100 -10.07 6.90 -3.58
N VAL A 101 -9.06 6.78 -2.73
CA VAL A 101 -8.90 7.66 -1.56
C VAL A 101 -8.71 9.11 -1.98
N THR A 102 -7.89 9.37 -3.01
CA THR A 102 -7.66 10.74 -3.51
C THR A 102 -8.88 11.33 -4.21
N LEU A 103 -9.80 10.50 -4.71
CA LEU A 103 -11.09 10.93 -5.26
C LEU A 103 -12.10 11.28 -4.17
N LEU A 104 -12.24 10.40 -3.18
CA LEU A 104 -13.35 10.41 -2.23
C LEU A 104 -13.03 11.18 -0.95
N ALA A 105 -11.78 11.16 -0.50
CA ALA A 105 -11.38 11.76 0.75
C ALA A 105 -10.95 13.22 0.57
N SER A 106 -11.69 14.15 1.16
CA SER A 106 -11.22 15.53 1.32
C SER A 106 -10.53 15.70 2.68
N PRO A 107 -9.45 16.52 2.77
CA PRO A 107 -8.78 16.79 4.04
C PRO A 107 -9.72 17.30 5.13
N SER A 108 -10.73 18.08 4.75
CA SER A 108 -11.74 18.60 5.68
C SER A 108 -12.64 17.48 6.26
N GLN A 109 -13.00 16.48 5.46
CA GLN A 109 -13.77 15.32 5.94
C GLN A 109 -12.92 14.42 6.84
N LEU A 110 -11.67 14.19 6.49
CA LEU A 110 -10.75 13.40 7.33
C LEU A 110 -10.60 14.03 8.71
N ARG A 111 -10.45 15.36 8.79
CA ARG A 111 -10.40 16.11 10.06
C ARG A 111 -11.71 16.03 10.84
N ARG A 112 -12.83 16.25 10.16
CA ARG A 112 -14.16 16.27 10.80
C ARG A 112 -14.46 14.96 11.52
N TYR A 113 -14.08 13.83 10.93
CA TYR A 113 -14.37 12.49 11.44
C TYR A 113 -13.18 11.83 12.15
N LYS A 114 -12.22 12.62 12.68
CA LYS A 114 -11.02 12.08 13.32
C LYS A 114 -11.29 11.05 14.41
N TYR A 115 -12.24 11.32 15.31
CA TYR A 115 -12.61 10.38 16.37
C TYR A 115 -13.33 9.14 15.84
N THR A 116 -14.07 9.25 14.75
CA THR A 116 -14.68 8.10 14.07
C THR A 116 -13.61 7.16 13.55
N TRP A 117 -12.53 7.69 12.97
CA TRP A 117 -11.39 6.87 12.53
C TRP A 117 -10.71 6.16 13.69
N ALA A 118 -10.51 6.85 14.82
CA ALA A 118 -9.95 6.25 16.03
C ALA A 118 -10.85 5.15 16.61
N THR A 119 -12.17 5.40 16.71
CA THR A 119 -13.11 4.39 17.24
C THR A 119 -13.26 3.19 16.30
N LEU A 120 -13.24 3.39 14.98
CA LEU A 120 -13.22 2.28 14.02
C LEU A 120 -11.94 1.44 14.16
N GLY A 121 -10.78 2.08 14.31
CA GLY A 121 -9.52 1.39 14.56
C GLY A 121 -9.57 0.55 15.84
N LEU A 122 -10.05 1.13 16.94
CA LEU A 122 -10.22 0.42 18.20
C LEU A 122 -11.23 -0.73 18.08
N GLY A 123 -12.34 -0.51 17.39
CA GLY A 123 -13.34 -1.55 17.12
C GLY A 123 -12.76 -2.73 16.34
N LEU A 124 -11.93 -2.46 15.32
CA LEU A 124 -11.24 -3.49 14.54
C LEU A 124 -10.24 -4.28 15.41
N LEU A 125 -9.53 -3.61 16.32
CA LEU A 125 -8.63 -4.30 17.27
C LEU A 125 -9.41 -5.24 18.21
N LEU A 126 -10.50 -4.76 18.79
CA LEU A 126 -11.36 -5.57 19.66
C LEU A 126 -11.97 -6.75 18.89
N LEU A 127 -12.44 -6.51 17.66
CA LEU A 127 -12.97 -7.55 16.78
C LEU A 127 -11.91 -8.63 16.50
N THR A 128 -10.67 -8.22 16.24
CA THR A 128 -9.56 -9.15 16.03
C THR A 128 -9.21 -9.93 17.29
N MET A 129 -9.29 -9.30 18.46
CA MET A 129 -9.03 -9.95 19.74
C MET A 129 -10.05 -11.06 20.04
N VAL A 130 -11.32 -10.84 19.66
CA VAL A 130 -12.42 -11.79 19.91
C VAL A 130 -12.48 -12.89 18.84
N PHE A 131 -12.40 -12.50 17.55
CA PHE A 131 -12.65 -13.39 16.41
C PHE A 131 -11.38 -13.74 15.62
N GLY A 132 -10.22 -13.27 16.07
CA GLY A 132 -8.96 -13.53 15.41
C GLY A 132 -8.60 -15.00 15.38
N SER A 133 -8.01 -15.45 14.29
CA SER A 133 -7.46 -16.78 14.07
C SER A 133 -5.95 -16.71 13.79
N ASP A 134 -5.28 -17.84 13.94
CA ASP A 134 -3.86 -18.01 13.66
C ASP A 134 -3.68 -19.06 12.56
N PRO A 135 -3.81 -18.68 11.28
CA PRO A 135 -3.67 -19.62 10.17
C PRO A 135 -2.22 -20.12 9.99
N ASN A 136 -1.24 -19.45 10.60
CA ASN A 136 0.17 -19.77 10.43
C ASN A 136 0.78 -20.54 11.62
N GLY A 137 0.00 -20.82 12.68
CA GLY A 137 0.50 -21.51 13.88
C GLY A 137 1.54 -20.71 14.67
N SER A 138 1.56 -19.38 14.54
CA SER A 138 2.50 -18.48 15.23
C SER A 138 2.15 -18.24 16.71
N GLY A 139 1.00 -18.69 17.18
CA GLY A 139 0.46 -18.42 18.52
C GLY A 139 -0.29 -17.07 18.60
N ALA A 140 -0.25 -16.24 17.57
CA ALA A 140 -0.87 -14.91 17.55
C ALA A 140 -2.14 -14.89 16.68
N ARG A 141 -3.28 -14.63 17.29
CA ARG A 141 -4.58 -14.55 16.61
C ARG A 141 -4.78 -13.16 15.97
N LEU A 142 -4.06 -12.91 14.87
CA LEU A 142 -4.03 -11.59 14.22
C LEU A 142 -4.83 -11.51 12.92
N TRP A 143 -5.38 -12.63 12.46
CA TRP A 143 -6.04 -12.74 11.16
C TRP A 143 -7.53 -12.95 11.32
N LEU A 144 -8.31 -12.26 10.49
CA LEU A 144 -9.72 -12.57 10.25
C LEU A 144 -9.80 -13.41 8.98
N VAL A 145 -10.32 -14.62 9.10
CA VAL A 145 -10.54 -15.53 7.98
C VAL A 145 -11.98 -15.42 7.54
N VAL A 146 -12.21 -14.95 6.32
CA VAL A 146 -13.55 -14.83 5.72
C VAL A 146 -13.55 -15.60 4.41
N GLY A 147 -13.99 -16.86 4.46
CA GLY A 147 -13.92 -17.78 3.30
C GLY A 147 -12.47 -18.00 2.84
N PRO A 148 -12.13 -17.78 1.57
CA PRO A 148 -10.77 -17.95 1.05
C PRO A 148 -9.83 -16.77 1.35
N LEU A 149 -10.34 -15.70 1.98
CA LEU A 149 -9.59 -14.48 2.25
C LEU A 149 -9.10 -14.44 3.68
N ASN A 150 -7.79 -14.27 3.84
CA ASN A 150 -7.15 -13.97 5.11
C ASN A 150 -6.87 -12.48 5.14
N PHE A 151 -7.49 -11.77 6.07
CA PHE A 151 -7.34 -10.34 6.25
C PHE A 151 -6.72 -10.05 7.60
N GLN A 152 -5.69 -9.21 7.63
CA GLN A 152 -5.06 -8.75 8.86
C GLN A 152 -5.58 -7.35 9.21
N PRO A 153 -6.51 -7.19 10.17
CA PRO A 153 -7.11 -5.90 10.49
C PRO A 153 -6.12 -4.84 10.95
N MET A 154 -5.00 -5.27 11.55
CA MET A 154 -3.94 -4.37 12.02
C MET A 154 -3.38 -3.47 10.91
N GLU A 155 -3.34 -3.93 9.66
CA GLU A 155 -2.90 -3.11 8.52
C GLU A 155 -3.83 -1.92 8.30
N LEU A 156 -5.14 -2.14 8.39
CA LEU A 156 -6.13 -1.07 8.30
C LEU A 156 -6.10 -0.16 9.54
N VAL A 157 -5.92 -0.73 10.73
CA VAL A 157 -5.82 0.04 11.98
C VAL A 157 -4.66 1.03 11.92
N LYS A 158 -3.52 0.64 11.37
CA LYS A 158 -2.37 1.56 11.18
C LYS A 158 -2.75 2.78 10.34
N LEU A 159 -3.47 2.57 9.24
CA LEU A 159 -3.93 3.66 8.38
C LEU A 159 -4.92 4.58 9.11
N LEU A 160 -5.90 4.02 9.82
CA LEU A 160 -6.88 4.78 10.59
C LEU A 160 -6.20 5.59 11.70
N LEU A 161 -5.20 5.00 12.36
CA LEU A 161 -4.42 5.69 13.40
C LEU A 161 -3.60 6.85 12.82
N VAL A 162 -2.96 6.67 11.65
CA VAL A 162 -2.22 7.75 10.98
C VAL A 162 -3.14 8.90 10.61
N VAL A 163 -4.33 8.61 10.07
CA VAL A 163 -5.33 9.64 9.72
C VAL A 163 -5.80 10.38 10.97
N PHE A 164 -6.10 9.65 12.05
CA PHE A 164 -6.48 10.24 13.33
C PHE A 164 -5.38 11.16 13.88
N LEU A 165 -4.14 10.66 13.98
CA LEU A 165 -3.01 11.41 14.53
C LEU A 165 -2.70 12.65 13.69
N ALA A 166 -2.70 12.53 12.36
CA ALA A 166 -2.47 13.66 11.47
C ALA A 166 -3.51 14.77 11.69
N ALA A 167 -4.79 14.41 11.76
CA ALA A 167 -5.88 15.34 12.00
C ALA A 167 -5.82 15.97 13.42
N TYR A 168 -5.45 15.15 14.41
CA TYR A 168 -5.29 15.60 15.80
C TYR A 168 -4.13 16.58 15.95
N LEU A 169 -2.96 16.24 15.42
CA LEU A 169 -1.77 17.09 15.51
C LEU A 169 -1.94 18.41 14.74
N GLU A 170 -2.63 18.40 13.61
CA GLU A 170 -2.94 19.62 12.87
C GLU A 170 -3.79 20.58 13.70
N GLU A 171 -4.80 20.08 14.41
CA GLU A 171 -5.67 20.90 15.24
C GLU A 171 -4.93 21.53 16.43
N TYR A 172 -4.00 20.79 17.05
CA TYR A 172 -3.26 21.23 18.21
C TYR A 172 -1.86 21.80 17.90
N ARG A 173 -1.54 22.02 16.61
CA ARG A 173 -0.20 22.44 16.16
C ARG A 173 0.29 23.72 16.86
N GLU A 174 -0.59 24.70 17.11
CA GLU A 174 -0.22 25.95 17.75
C GLU A 174 0.12 25.76 19.22
N LEU A 175 -0.64 24.94 19.94
CA LEU A 175 -0.37 24.61 21.34
C LEU A 175 0.94 23.83 21.48
N LEU A 176 1.20 22.89 20.56
CA LEU A 176 2.43 22.10 20.53
C LEU A 176 3.65 22.99 20.22
N ALA A 177 3.51 23.94 19.30
CA ALA A 177 4.57 24.90 18.98
C ALA A 177 4.90 25.85 20.17
N LEU A 178 3.90 26.23 20.96
CA LEU A 178 4.10 27.03 22.17
C LEU A 178 4.76 26.21 23.29
N ALA A 179 4.39 24.95 23.45
CA ALA A 179 5.00 24.05 24.43
C ALA A 179 6.48 23.78 24.12
N GLY A 180 6.84 23.58 22.83
CA GLY A 180 8.22 23.37 22.40
C GLY A 180 9.14 24.59 22.51
N ARG A 181 8.59 25.83 22.69
CA ARG A 181 9.37 27.02 22.90
C ARG A 181 9.74 27.29 24.38
N ARG A 182 9.20 26.49 25.30
CA ARG A 182 9.43 26.63 26.76
C ARG A 182 10.49 25.64 27.29
N VAL A 183 11.08 24.83 26.43
CA VAL A 183 12.25 23.99 26.71
C VAL A 183 13.46 24.55 25.99
#